data_cfae1bf903d306a31867a10a448af2be
#
_entry.id   cfae1bf903d306a31867a10a448af2be
#
_cell.length_a   1.000
_cell.length_b   1.000
_cell.length_c   1.000
_cell.angle_alpha   90.00
_cell.angle_beta   90.00
_cell.angle_gamma   90.00
#
_symmetry.space_group_name_H-M   'P 1'
#
loop_
_entity.id
_entity.type
_entity.pdbx_description
1 polymer ?
#
loop_
_entity_poly.entity_id
_entity_poly.type
_entity_poly.pdbx_seq_one_letter_code
_entity_poly.pdbx_strand_id
1 'polypeptide(L)'
;MKKKYFLLTALCATMSVANGFAQDASEKLKLYWPIATSSLWVSDTEIHAVENGIDGDEKTRWGAGWEKADNDANYPQGRYWYRACFGDDAVDFNTIRVCWYGNTVKTFQILTSDNYDTDFKVVYTSEEGREHTGWQTYNVGNQHGKSFRIQATEFSTEDDPRFSFYEIEAYNVAAPTGISSVEEANKQHTANVYSLDGTLVKQNAASLDGLPCGIYVVNGKKHVVK
;
A
#
# COMPACT_ATOMS: atom_id res chain seq x y z
N MET A 1 7.11 -32.54 -56.39
CA MET A 1 6.34 -31.34 -55.98
C MET A 1 5.88 -31.50 -54.52
N LYS A 2 6.49 -30.82 -53.54
CA LYS A 2 6.12 -30.88 -52.14
C LYS A 2 5.26 -29.64 -51.81
N LYS A 3 3.97 -29.86 -51.54
CA LYS A 3 3.04 -28.81 -51.13
C LYS A 3 3.35 -28.40 -49.67
N LYS A 4 3.73 -27.15 -49.46
CA LYS A 4 3.86 -26.54 -48.12
C LYS A 4 2.49 -26.04 -47.67
N TYR A 5 1.96 -26.61 -46.60
CA TYR A 5 0.77 -26.07 -45.91
C TYR A 5 1.21 -24.98 -44.97
N PHE A 6 0.71 -23.76 -45.20
CA PHE A 6 0.88 -22.63 -44.31
C PHE A 6 -0.26 -22.70 -43.25
N LEU A 7 0.10 -23.00 -42.00
CA LEU A 7 -0.87 -23.01 -40.93
C LEU A 7 -1.01 -21.59 -40.41
N LEU A 8 -2.16 -20.97 -40.75
CA LEU A 8 -2.51 -19.64 -40.25
C LEU A 8 -3.17 -19.81 -38.88
N THR A 9 -2.40 -19.64 -37.81
CA THR A 9 -2.93 -19.56 -36.44
C THR A 9 -3.58 -18.20 -36.23
N ALA A 10 -4.91 -18.17 -36.25
CA ALA A 10 -5.69 -17.00 -35.82
C ALA A 10 -5.56 -16.83 -34.30
N LEU A 11 -4.84 -15.79 -33.90
CA LEU A 11 -4.74 -15.35 -32.51
C LEU A 11 -6.05 -14.61 -32.18
N CYS A 12 -7.00 -15.30 -31.56
CA CYS A 12 -8.17 -14.65 -30.94
C CYS A 12 -7.71 -13.85 -29.71
N ALA A 13 -7.51 -12.56 -29.92
CA ALA A 13 -7.40 -11.62 -28.81
C ALA A 13 -8.78 -11.45 -28.16
N THR A 14 -9.04 -12.17 -27.08
CA THR A 14 -10.17 -11.86 -26.18
C THR A 14 -9.86 -10.55 -25.48
N MET A 15 -10.45 -9.46 -25.96
CA MET A 15 -10.50 -8.22 -25.22
C MET A 15 -11.41 -8.43 -24.02
N SER A 16 -10.84 -8.80 -22.87
CA SER A 16 -11.49 -8.59 -21.60
C SER A 16 -11.59 -7.08 -21.37
N VAL A 17 -12.81 -6.56 -21.39
CA VAL A 17 -13.10 -5.19 -20.93
C VAL A 17 -12.86 -5.20 -19.42
N ALA A 18 -11.60 -5.03 -19.01
CA ALA A 18 -11.27 -4.66 -17.65
C ALA A 18 -11.80 -3.23 -17.47
N ASN A 19 -12.74 -3.06 -16.53
CA ASN A 19 -13.17 -1.74 -16.05
C ASN A 19 -11.91 -0.95 -15.72
N GLY A 20 -11.68 0.12 -16.49
CA GLY A 20 -10.47 0.92 -16.40
C GLY A 20 -10.44 1.73 -15.11
N PHE A 21 -9.95 1.12 -14.05
CA PHE A 21 -9.16 1.88 -13.09
C PHE A 21 -7.82 2.10 -13.80
N ALA A 22 -7.48 3.35 -14.07
CA ALA A 22 -6.13 3.69 -14.48
C ALA A 22 -5.22 3.04 -13.44
N GLN A 23 -4.44 2.06 -13.84
CA GLN A 23 -3.42 1.46 -13.00
C GLN A 23 -2.36 2.55 -12.89
N ASP A 24 -2.39 3.27 -11.77
CA ASP A 24 -1.36 4.26 -11.46
C ASP A 24 -0.02 3.54 -11.60
N ALA A 25 0.88 4.15 -12.36
CA ALA A 25 2.20 3.60 -12.60
C ALA A 25 2.93 3.52 -11.25
N SER A 26 2.90 2.34 -10.63
CA SER A 26 3.66 2.06 -9.43
C SER A 26 4.98 1.40 -9.82
N GLU A 27 6.09 1.99 -9.42
CA GLU A 27 7.39 1.39 -9.58
C GLU A 27 7.72 0.53 -8.36
N LYS A 28 7.87 -0.79 -8.56
CA LYS A 28 8.40 -1.69 -7.54
C LYS A 28 9.90 -1.45 -7.41
N LEU A 29 10.33 -1.06 -6.23
CA LEU A 29 11.73 -0.80 -5.92
C LEU A 29 12.45 -2.11 -5.57
N LYS A 30 13.68 -2.24 -6.02
CA LYS A 30 14.51 -3.38 -5.69
C LYS A 30 15.11 -3.21 -4.29
N LEU A 31 15.04 -4.28 -3.49
CA LEU A 31 15.55 -4.33 -2.13
C LEU A 31 16.84 -5.15 -2.07
N TYR A 32 17.72 -4.76 -1.14
CA TYR A 32 19.04 -5.34 -0.97
C TYR A 32 19.43 -5.40 0.51
N TRP A 33 20.44 -6.20 0.82
CA TRP A 33 21.15 -6.27 2.09
C TRP A 33 20.24 -6.33 3.32
N PRO A 34 19.41 -7.35 3.40
CA PRO A 34 18.51 -7.50 4.52
C PRO A 34 19.31 -7.85 5.79
N ILE A 35 18.94 -7.23 6.89
CA ILE A 35 19.49 -7.50 8.22
C ILE A 35 18.35 -7.51 9.23
N ALA A 36 18.47 -8.35 10.27
CA ALA A 36 17.52 -8.39 11.37
C ALA A 36 18.23 -8.49 12.72
N THR A 37 17.57 -8.05 13.80
CA THR A 37 18.17 -8.06 15.16
C THR A 37 18.14 -9.39 15.87
N SER A 38 17.29 -10.31 15.44
CA SER A 38 17.19 -11.59 16.14
C SER A 38 17.98 -12.68 15.43
N SER A 39 18.38 -13.68 16.20
CA SER A 39 18.84 -14.95 15.65
C SER A 39 17.80 -15.51 14.68
N LEU A 40 18.27 -16.20 13.67
CA LEU A 40 17.40 -16.95 12.76
C LEU A 40 16.60 -17.99 13.54
N TRP A 41 15.31 -18.07 13.25
CA TRP A 41 14.58 -19.24 13.66
C TRP A 41 14.93 -20.39 12.72
N VAL A 42 15.49 -21.45 13.29
CA VAL A 42 15.85 -22.68 12.61
C VAL A 42 14.95 -23.78 13.15
N SER A 43 14.17 -24.41 12.29
CA SER A 43 13.49 -25.66 12.59
C SER A 43 14.31 -26.85 12.05
N ASP A 44 13.95 -28.06 12.42
CA ASP A 44 14.63 -29.29 11.92
C ASP A 44 14.57 -29.44 10.39
N THR A 45 13.64 -28.71 9.73
CA THR A 45 13.37 -28.84 8.30
C THR A 45 13.52 -27.54 7.51
N GLU A 46 13.55 -26.37 8.16
CA GLU A 46 13.52 -25.07 7.50
C GLU A 46 14.44 -24.06 8.19
N ILE A 47 15.13 -23.28 7.37
CA ILE A 47 15.89 -22.11 7.80
C ILE A 47 15.12 -20.87 7.37
N HIS A 48 14.70 -20.06 8.34
CA HIS A 48 13.96 -18.81 8.09
C HIS A 48 14.93 -17.66 7.97
N ALA A 49 15.79 -17.74 6.94
CA ALA A 49 16.88 -16.79 6.69
C ALA A 49 16.36 -15.37 6.43
N VAL A 50 17.20 -14.39 6.72
CA VAL A 50 16.84 -12.97 6.54
C VAL A 50 16.61 -12.63 5.06
N GLU A 51 17.27 -13.30 4.14
CA GLU A 51 17.12 -13.15 2.70
C GLU A 51 15.73 -13.54 2.22
N ASN A 52 15.07 -14.50 2.88
CA ASN A 52 13.73 -14.97 2.52
C ASN A 52 12.65 -13.87 2.60
N GLY A 53 12.92 -12.78 3.31
CA GLY A 53 11.98 -11.66 3.40
C GLY A 53 11.94 -10.74 2.17
N ILE A 54 12.86 -10.93 1.21
CA ILE A 54 12.96 -10.13 -0.03
C ILE A 54 13.39 -10.98 -1.25
N ASP A 55 13.25 -12.30 -1.21
CA ASP A 55 13.72 -13.21 -2.28
C ASP A 55 12.69 -13.36 -3.43
N GLY A 56 11.46 -12.88 -3.23
CA GLY A 56 10.38 -12.95 -4.23
C GLY A 56 9.63 -14.29 -4.22
N ASP A 57 9.85 -15.16 -3.23
CA ASP A 57 9.15 -16.45 -3.09
C ASP A 57 8.24 -16.47 -1.85
N GLU A 58 6.94 -16.33 -2.06
CA GLU A 58 5.93 -16.39 -0.99
C GLU A 58 5.84 -17.74 -0.27
N LYS A 59 6.63 -18.74 -0.67
CA LYS A 59 6.70 -20.05 0.01
C LYS A 59 7.81 -20.10 1.04
N THR A 60 8.80 -19.25 0.94
CA THR A 60 9.83 -19.03 1.93
C THR A 60 9.41 -17.94 2.89
N ARG A 61 10.02 -17.84 4.06
CA ARG A 61 9.76 -16.75 4.99
C ARG A 61 10.98 -16.42 5.84
N TRP A 62 11.06 -15.18 6.25
CA TRP A 62 11.91 -14.82 7.36
C TRP A 62 11.16 -15.01 8.69
N GLY A 63 11.87 -15.44 9.71
CA GLY A 63 11.36 -15.55 11.08
C GLY A 63 12.42 -15.16 12.09
N ALA A 64 12.06 -14.30 13.02
CA ALA A 64 12.89 -13.99 14.17
C ALA A 64 13.06 -15.23 15.06
N GLY A 65 14.27 -15.43 15.58
CA GLY A 65 14.55 -16.51 16.50
C GLY A 65 13.73 -16.38 17.77
N TRP A 66 13.47 -17.54 18.38
CA TRP A 66 12.69 -17.69 19.60
C TRP A 66 13.41 -17.18 20.86
N GLU A 67 14.73 -17.09 20.82
CA GLU A 67 15.51 -16.60 21.95
C GLU A 67 15.13 -15.17 22.24
N LYS A 68 14.69 -14.92 23.48
CA LYS A 68 14.59 -13.57 24.02
C LYS A 68 15.92 -12.90 23.70
N ALA A 69 15.93 -12.01 22.74
CA ALA A 69 17.10 -11.19 22.46
C ALA A 69 17.47 -10.56 23.82
N ASP A 70 18.49 -11.11 24.44
CA ASP A 70 18.92 -10.68 25.76
C ASP A 70 19.11 -9.17 25.71
N ASN A 71 18.35 -8.48 26.55
CA ASN A 71 18.58 -7.12 27.03
C ASN A 71 19.63 -6.32 26.24
N ASP A 72 19.41 -6.17 24.93
CA ASP A 72 20.23 -5.23 24.18
C ASP A 72 19.81 -3.83 24.64
N ALA A 73 20.59 -3.29 25.59
CA ALA A 73 20.37 -1.96 26.16
C ALA A 73 20.33 -0.86 25.08
N ASN A 74 20.82 -1.18 23.87
CA ASN A 74 20.80 -0.29 22.72
C ASN A 74 19.45 -0.25 22.00
N TYR A 75 18.53 -1.19 22.30
CA TYR A 75 17.21 -1.26 21.65
C TYR A 75 16.09 -1.47 22.68
N PRO A 76 15.86 -0.50 23.60
CA PRO A 76 14.87 -0.64 24.68
C PRO A 76 13.42 -0.71 24.19
N GLN A 77 13.17 -0.38 22.92
CA GLN A 77 11.86 -0.44 22.29
C GLN A 77 11.99 -1.13 20.93
N GLY A 78 11.43 -2.30 20.79
CA GLY A 78 11.43 -3.07 19.56
C GLY A 78 12.58 -4.08 19.45
N ARG A 79 12.47 -5.14 20.19
CA ARG A 79 13.43 -6.25 20.19
C ARG A 79 13.53 -6.99 18.88
N TYR A 80 12.52 -6.82 18.00
CA TYR A 80 12.43 -7.51 16.74
C TYR A 80 12.25 -6.48 15.63
N TRP A 81 13.25 -6.38 14.79
CA TRP A 81 13.17 -5.54 13.60
C TRP A 81 13.84 -6.21 12.41
N TYR A 82 13.38 -5.84 11.25
CA TYR A 82 13.93 -6.22 9.95
C TYR A 82 14.20 -4.96 9.15
N ARG A 83 15.37 -4.87 8.51
CA ARG A 83 15.76 -3.75 7.66
C ARG A 83 16.09 -4.26 6.27
N ALA A 84 15.66 -3.53 5.25
CA ALA A 84 16.14 -3.66 3.88
C ALA A 84 16.63 -2.31 3.35
N CYS A 85 17.54 -2.34 2.38
CA CYS A 85 18.12 -1.17 1.74
C CYS A 85 17.68 -1.09 0.29
N PHE A 86 17.70 0.12 -0.28
CA PHE A 86 17.39 0.36 -1.68
C PHE A 86 18.63 0.30 -2.60
N GLY A 87 19.82 0.08 -2.06
CA GLY A 87 21.11 0.10 -2.75
C GLY A 87 22.01 1.21 -2.22
N ASP A 88 22.96 1.65 -3.04
CA ASP A 88 23.95 2.66 -2.64
C ASP A 88 23.38 4.07 -2.56
N ASP A 89 22.36 4.36 -3.36
CA ASP A 89 21.70 5.66 -3.42
C ASP A 89 20.39 5.69 -2.64
N ALA A 90 20.04 6.86 -2.13
CA ALA A 90 18.72 7.10 -1.58
C ALA A 90 17.68 7.20 -2.70
N VAL A 91 16.49 6.66 -2.48
CA VAL A 91 15.39 6.66 -3.45
C VAL A 91 14.11 7.23 -2.84
N ASP A 92 13.22 7.69 -3.70
CA ASP A 92 11.88 8.11 -3.31
C ASP A 92 10.97 6.89 -3.23
N PHE A 93 10.20 6.78 -2.14
CA PHE A 93 9.18 5.75 -1.95
C PHE A 93 8.04 6.25 -1.07
N ASN A 94 6.88 5.63 -1.15
CA ASN A 94 5.73 6.03 -0.35
C ASN A 94 4.86 4.87 0.12
N THR A 95 5.17 3.65 -0.32
CA THR A 95 4.35 2.49 -0.01
C THR A 95 5.23 1.30 0.31
N ILE A 96 4.94 0.65 1.44
CA ILE A 96 5.54 -0.63 1.84
C ILE A 96 4.42 -1.68 1.88
N ARG A 97 4.68 -2.85 1.31
CA ARG A 97 3.80 -4.01 1.40
C ARG A 97 4.50 -5.13 2.15
N VAL A 98 3.77 -5.81 3.00
CA VAL A 98 4.27 -6.94 3.78
C VAL A 98 3.31 -8.11 3.63
N CYS A 99 3.83 -9.28 3.31
CA CYS A 99 3.10 -10.55 3.34
C CYS A 99 3.35 -11.24 4.69
N TRP A 100 2.50 -10.93 5.67
CA TRP A 100 2.66 -11.40 7.04
C TRP A 100 2.46 -12.90 7.19
N TYR A 101 3.29 -13.52 8.03
CA TYR A 101 3.08 -14.89 8.51
C TYR A 101 2.27 -14.89 9.80
N GLY A 102 0.97 -15.16 9.68
CA GLY A 102 0.06 -15.20 10.83
C GLY A 102 -0.14 -13.85 11.52
N ASN A 103 -0.99 -13.83 12.55
CA ASN A 103 -1.35 -12.65 13.32
C ASN A 103 -0.60 -12.62 14.67
N THR A 104 0.71 -12.58 14.64
CA THR A 104 1.57 -12.64 15.84
C THR A 104 2.08 -11.28 16.29
N VAL A 105 2.14 -10.31 15.39
CA VAL A 105 2.48 -8.91 15.69
C VAL A 105 1.19 -8.14 15.96
N LYS A 106 1.08 -7.52 17.12
CA LYS A 106 -0.07 -6.68 17.50
C LYS A 106 0.09 -5.26 16.98
N THR A 107 1.25 -4.67 17.23
CA THR A 107 1.59 -3.33 16.72
C THR A 107 3.05 -3.29 16.24
N PHE A 108 3.31 -2.43 15.24
CA PHE A 108 4.64 -2.23 14.68
C PHE A 108 4.80 -0.81 14.16
N GLN A 109 6.05 -0.45 13.88
CA GLN A 109 6.41 0.80 13.23
C GLN A 109 7.20 0.51 11.94
N ILE A 110 7.07 1.41 10.96
CA ILE A 110 7.98 1.50 9.82
C ILE A 110 8.80 2.77 10.00
N LEU A 111 10.10 2.63 9.85
CA LEU A 111 11.06 3.71 9.98
C LEU A 111 11.88 3.81 8.69
N THR A 112 12.37 4.99 8.36
CA THR A 112 13.29 5.21 7.25
C THR A 112 14.55 5.93 7.69
N SER A 113 15.64 5.78 6.93
CA SER A 113 16.89 6.48 7.14
C SER A 113 17.59 6.81 5.83
N ASP A 114 18.29 7.93 5.81
CA ASP A 114 19.24 8.33 4.76
C ASP A 114 20.58 7.59 4.89
N ASN A 115 20.75 6.85 5.99
CA ASN A 115 21.87 5.95 6.27
C ASN A 115 21.40 4.51 6.25
N TYR A 116 22.33 3.56 6.29
CA TYR A 116 21.95 2.14 6.30
C TYR A 116 21.48 1.66 7.66
N ASP A 117 22.08 2.15 8.76
CA ASP A 117 21.96 1.55 10.09
C ASP A 117 21.63 2.55 11.20
N THR A 118 21.67 3.85 10.93
CA THR A 118 21.51 4.91 11.96
C THR A 118 20.42 5.90 11.58
N ASP A 119 20.07 6.75 12.53
CA ASP A 119 19.19 7.93 12.34
C ASP A 119 17.79 7.59 11.78
N PHE A 120 17.25 6.45 12.19
CA PHE A 120 15.93 6.03 11.77
C PHE A 120 14.84 6.95 12.32
N LYS A 121 13.93 7.38 11.43
CA LYS A 121 12.75 8.19 11.74
C LYS A 121 11.49 7.36 11.50
N VAL A 122 10.56 7.38 12.44
CA VAL A 122 9.26 6.72 12.29
C VAL A 122 8.44 7.44 11.23
N VAL A 123 7.98 6.70 10.23
CA VAL A 123 7.14 7.20 9.14
C VAL A 123 5.75 6.57 9.11
N TYR A 124 5.56 5.47 9.84
CA TYR A 124 4.27 4.81 10.01
C TYR A 124 4.22 4.11 11.37
N THR A 125 3.06 4.17 12.01
CA THR A 125 2.73 3.38 13.21
C THR A 125 1.43 2.64 12.94
N SER A 126 1.42 1.32 13.16
CA SER A 126 0.21 0.53 12.96
C SER A 126 -0.85 0.84 14.02
N GLU A 127 -2.12 0.70 13.61
CA GLU A 127 -3.25 0.84 14.53
C GLU A 127 -3.37 -0.40 15.42
N GLU A 128 -3.72 -0.19 16.69
CA GLU A 128 -4.01 -1.27 17.63
C GLU A 128 -5.28 -2.04 17.23
N GLY A 129 -5.27 -3.37 17.41
CA GLY A 129 -6.43 -4.23 17.14
C GLY A 129 -6.60 -4.63 15.67
N ARG A 130 -5.72 -4.21 14.78
CA ARG A 130 -5.71 -4.68 13.39
C ARG A 130 -4.97 -6.01 13.30
N GLU A 131 -5.58 -6.97 12.61
CA GLU A 131 -4.91 -8.23 12.29
C GLU A 131 -3.88 -8.05 11.19
N HIS A 132 -2.71 -8.65 11.37
CA HIS A 132 -1.60 -8.63 10.41
C HIS A 132 -1.39 -10.04 9.85
N THR A 133 -2.11 -10.35 8.76
CA THR A 133 -2.02 -11.64 8.05
C THR A 133 -1.99 -11.43 6.53
N GLY A 134 -1.22 -12.26 5.82
CA GLY A 134 -1.10 -12.16 4.36
C GLY A 134 -0.62 -10.79 3.87
N TRP A 135 -0.89 -10.48 2.62
CA TRP A 135 -0.48 -9.21 2.03
C TRP A 135 -1.25 -8.02 2.60
N GLN A 136 -0.52 -7.07 3.14
CA GLN A 136 -1.04 -5.78 3.57
C GLN A 136 -0.19 -4.63 3.02
N THR A 137 -0.84 -3.50 2.76
CA THR A 137 -0.23 -2.32 2.16
C THR A 137 -0.26 -1.16 3.15
N TYR A 138 0.87 -0.49 3.30
CA TYR A 138 1.07 0.63 4.22
C TYR A 138 1.54 1.85 3.44
N ASN A 139 0.75 2.91 3.49
CA ASN A 139 1.15 4.21 2.95
C ASN A 139 2.01 4.91 4.01
N VAL A 140 3.27 5.15 3.68
CA VAL A 140 4.24 5.80 4.57
C VAL A 140 4.43 7.28 4.27
N GLY A 141 3.61 7.82 3.35
CA GLY A 141 3.80 9.16 2.80
C GLY A 141 5.06 9.23 1.92
N ASN A 142 5.29 10.36 1.29
CA ASN A 142 6.48 10.53 0.45
C ASN A 142 7.73 10.57 1.32
N GLN A 143 8.59 9.59 1.14
CA GLN A 143 9.85 9.42 1.83
C GLN A 143 11.00 9.45 0.83
N HIS A 144 12.17 9.85 1.31
CA HIS A 144 13.44 9.73 0.62
C HIS A 144 14.43 9.06 1.57
N GLY A 145 15.10 7.99 1.15
CA GLY A 145 16.01 7.27 2.04
C GLY A 145 16.78 6.14 1.39
N LYS A 146 17.82 5.67 2.06
CA LYS A 146 18.66 4.53 1.65
C LYS A 146 18.14 3.20 2.20
N SER A 147 17.39 3.24 3.29
CA SER A 147 16.89 2.05 3.97
C SER A 147 15.56 2.31 4.66
N PHE A 148 14.83 1.24 4.90
CA PHE A 148 13.72 1.22 5.83
C PHE A 148 13.83 0.04 6.79
N ARG A 149 13.15 0.17 7.93
CA ARG A 149 13.08 -0.84 8.98
C ARG A 149 11.62 -1.07 9.35
N ILE A 150 11.22 -2.32 9.53
CA ILE A 150 9.97 -2.68 10.19
C ILE A 150 10.32 -3.20 11.58
N GLN A 151 9.69 -2.64 12.60
CA GLN A 151 9.99 -2.92 13.99
C GLN A 151 8.71 -3.26 14.74
N ALA A 152 8.62 -4.47 15.30
CA ALA A 152 7.51 -4.85 16.16
C ALA A 152 7.58 -4.08 17.48
N THR A 153 6.46 -3.53 17.91
CA THR A 153 6.33 -2.81 19.18
C THR A 153 5.54 -3.60 20.22
N GLU A 154 4.55 -4.39 19.78
CA GLU A 154 3.81 -5.32 20.62
C GLU A 154 3.51 -6.62 19.89
N PHE A 155 3.41 -7.71 20.63
CA PHE A 155 3.02 -9.02 20.14
C PHE A 155 1.66 -9.43 20.64
N SER A 156 0.97 -10.30 19.89
CA SER A 156 -0.36 -10.80 20.25
C SER A 156 -0.33 -11.67 21.50
N THR A 157 0.80 -12.34 21.74
CA THR A 157 1.06 -13.14 22.95
C THR A 157 2.46 -12.86 23.48
N GLU A 158 2.61 -12.68 24.80
CA GLU A 158 3.92 -12.48 25.43
C GLU A 158 4.75 -13.78 25.46
N ASP A 159 4.07 -14.94 25.48
CA ASP A 159 4.70 -16.24 25.56
C ASP A 159 5.28 -16.72 24.24
N ASP A 160 4.84 -16.16 23.11
CA ASP A 160 5.26 -16.54 21.77
C ASP A 160 5.40 -15.30 20.86
N PRO A 161 6.41 -14.47 21.12
CA PRO A 161 6.64 -13.25 20.33
C PRO A 161 7.26 -13.60 18.98
N ARG A 162 6.43 -13.97 18.01
CA ARG A 162 6.88 -14.24 16.64
C ARG A 162 6.85 -12.96 15.80
N PHE A 163 7.97 -12.61 15.21
CA PHE A 163 8.05 -11.62 14.16
C PHE A 163 8.48 -12.31 12.87
N SER A 164 7.54 -12.51 11.96
CA SER A 164 7.76 -13.29 10.75
C SER A 164 6.86 -12.82 9.62
N PHE A 165 7.39 -12.86 8.41
CA PHE A 165 6.66 -12.57 7.17
C PHE A 165 7.29 -13.33 6.00
N TYR A 166 6.50 -13.55 4.96
CA TYR A 166 6.94 -14.19 3.72
C TYR A 166 7.74 -13.22 2.86
N GLU A 167 7.24 -12.01 2.65
CA GLU A 167 7.82 -11.04 1.76
C GLU A 167 7.60 -9.60 2.20
N ILE A 168 8.55 -8.73 1.83
CA ILE A 168 8.41 -7.28 1.87
C ILE A 168 8.66 -6.70 0.49
N GLU A 169 7.85 -5.73 0.11
CA GLU A 169 8.00 -4.96 -1.11
C GLU A 169 7.92 -3.47 -0.81
N ALA A 170 8.66 -2.67 -1.56
CA ALA A 170 8.58 -1.22 -1.52
C ALA A 170 8.21 -0.66 -2.88
N TYR A 171 7.45 0.44 -2.90
CA TYR A 171 6.97 1.07 -4.12
C TYR A 171 7.06 2.60 -4.04
N ASN A 172 7.33 3.19 -5.19
CA ASN A 172 7.01 4.58 -5.45
C ASN A 172 5.74 4.62 -6.30
N VAL A 173 4.60 4.86 -5.66
CA VAL A 173 3.30 4.96 -6.32
C VAL A 173 3.10 6.40 -6.73
N ALA A 174 2.99 6.64 -8.04
CA ALA A 174 2.68 7.99 -8.54
C ALA A 174 1.34 8.47 -7.97
N ALA A 175 1.28 9.73 -7.60
CA ALA A 175 -0.01 10.33 -7.25
C ALA A 175 -0.96 10.19 -8.44
N PRO A 176 -2.24 9.82 -8.24
CA PRO A 176 -3.19 9.71 -9.32
C PRO A 176 -3.24 11.02 -10.09
N THR A 177 -2.89 10.98 -11.39
CA THR A 177 -2.94 12.15 -12.28
C THR A 177 -4.36 12.46 -12.76
N GLY A 178 -5.33 11.65 -12.32
CA GLY A 178 -6.75 11.90 -12.52
C GLY A 178 -7.24 13.06 -11.68
N ILE A 179 -8.26 13.75 -12.13
CA ILE A 179 -8.99 14.76 -11.35
C ILE A 179 -9.37 14.09 -10.03
N SER A 180 -8.66 14.40 -8.95
CA SER A 180 -9.04 13.98 -7.61
C SER A 180 -10.51 14.36 -7.45
N SER A 181 -11.35 13.37 -7.11
CA SER A 181 -12.70 13.66 -6.67
C SER A 181 -12.59 14.78 -5.65
N VAL A 182 -13.16 15.93 -5.98
CA VAL A 182 -13.22 17.07 -5.07
C VAL A 182 -13.76 16.49 -3.77
N GLU A 183 -12.94 16.49 -2.71
CA GLU A 183 -13.43 16.19 -1.38
C GLU A 183 -14.68 17.06 -1.20
N GLU A 184 -15.81 16.42 -0.99
CA GLU A 184 -17.03 17.08 -0.54
C GLU A 184 -16.79 17.55 0.91
N ALA A 185 -15.92 18.55 1.03
CA ALA A 185 -15.92 19.38 2.20
C ALA A 185 -17.31 20.04 2.20
N ASN A 186 -18.07 19.80 3.25
CA ASN A 186 -19.35 20.32 3.66
C ASN A 186 -19.52 21.83 3.35
N LYS A 187 -19.51 22.20 2.06
CA LYS A 187 -19.90 23.51 1.56
C LYS A 187 -21.30 23.35 1.01
N GLN A 188 -22.21 24.11 1.54
CA GLN A 188 -23.54 24.35 1.02
C GLN A 188 -23.42 24.53 -0.50
N HIS A 189 -23.68 23.44 -1.27
CA HIS A 189 -23.50 23.47 -2.72
C HIS A 189 -24.61 24.30 -3.34
N THR A 190 -24.29 25.53 -3.63
CA THR A 190 -25.10 26.33 -4.52
C THR A 190 -24.77 25.96 -5.96
N ALA A 191 -25.75 25.66 -6.75
CA ALA A 191 -25.61 25.29 -8.15
C ALA A 191 -26.44 26.20 -9.05
N ASN A 192 -25.98 26.39 -10.27
CA ASN A 192 -26.79 27.07 -11.27
C ASN A 192 -27.84 26.11 -11.82
N VAL A 193 -29.10 26.63 -11.94
CA VAL A 193 -30.22 25.90 -12.45
C VAL A 193 -30.57 26.40 -13.84
N TYR A 194 -30.66 25.51 -14.79
CA TYR A 194 -30.98 25.80 -16.19
C TYR A 194 -32.28 25.13 -16.60
N SER A 195 -33.03 25.75 -17.49
CA SER A 195 -34.13 25.11 -18.22
C SER A 195 -33.60 24.12 -19.27
N LEU A 196 -34.47 23.32 -19.88
CA LEU A 196 -34.03 22.31 -20.87
C LEU A 196 -33.43 22.94 -22.15
N ASP A 197 -33.78 24.17 -22.46
CA ASP A 197 -33.19 24.93 -23.58
C ASP A 197 -31.86 25.61 -23.26
N GLY A 198 -31.32 25.40 -22.02
CA GLY A 198 -30.06 25.94 -21.58
C GLY A 198 -30.12 27.36 -20.99
N THR A 199 -31.29 27.93 -20.81
CA THR A 199 -31.44 29.25 -20.19
C THR A 199 -31.19 29.17 -18.69
N LEU A 200 -30.38 30.06 -18.14
CA LEU A 200 -30.11 30.16 -16.70
C LEU A 200 -31.40 30.67 -15.99
N VAL A 201 -31.97 29.84 -15.13
CA VAL A 201 -33.20 30.13 -14.39
C VAL A 201 -32.94 30.64 -12.98
N LYS A 202 -31.93 30.08 -12.32
CA LYS A 202 -31.54 30.46 -10.94
C LYS A 202 -30.02 30.29 -10.76
N GLN A 203 -29.39 31.32 -10.25
CA GLN A 203 -27.94 31.30 -9.99
C GLN A 203 -27.67 31.00 -8.52
N ASN A 204 -26.63 30.21 -8.23
CA ASN A 204 -26.23 29.87 -6.87
C ASN A 204 -27.38 29.33 -5.99
N ALA A 205 -28.23 28.49 -6.55
CA ALA A 205 -29.39 27.92 -5.85
C ALA A 205 -28.95 26.84 -4.87
N ALA A 206 -29.37 26.96 -3.63
CA ALA A 206 -29.19 25.91 -2.61
C ALA A 206 -30.30 24.81 -2.72
N SER A 207 -31.46 25.13 -3.34
CA SER A 207 -32.56 24.19 -3.60
C SER A 207 -33.32 24.60 -4.84
N LEU A 208 -34.23 23.73 -5.33
CA LEU A 208 -35.14 23.99 -6.42
C LEU A 208 -36.47 24.60 -5.95
N ASP A 209 -36.62 24.88 -4.66
CA ASP A 209 -37.82 25.43 -4.08
C ASP A 209 -38.14 26.80 -4.68
N GLY A 210 -39.43 27.02 -4.95
CA GLY A 210 -39.94 28.25 -5.54
C GLY A 210 -39.82 28.36 -7.07
N LEU A 211 -39.29 27.30 -7.73
CA LEU A 211 -39.34 27.21 -9.18
C LEU A 211 -40.71 26.71 -9.65
N PRO A 212 -41.22 27.20 -10.80
CA PRO A 212 -42.41 26.64 -11.42
C PRO A 212 -42.31 25.16 -11.72
N CYS A 213 -43.47 24.44 -11.79
CA CYS A 213 -43.46 23.06 -12.25
C CYS A 213 -42.76 22.95 -13.60
N GLY A 214 -41.81 22.05 -13.71
CA GLY A 214 -41.01 21.94 -14.92
C GLY A 214 -39.83 21.00 -14.79
N ILE A 215 -39.01 20.91 -15.87
CA ILE A 215 -37.81 20.13 -15.91
C ILE A 215 -36.63 21.07 -15.97
N TYR A 216 -35.69 20.87 -15.06
CA TYR A 216 -34.48 21.68 -14.91
C TYR A 216 -33.21 20.85 -14.98
N VAL A 217 -32.09 21.46 -15.32
CA VAL A 217 -30.75 20.85 -15.31
C VAL A 217 -29.90 21.51 -14.23
N VAL A 218 -29.42 20.72 -13.28
CA VAL A 218 -28.54 21.17 -12.20
C VAL A 218 -27.32 20.25 -12.17
N ASN A 219 -26.13 20.82 -12.27
CA ASN A 219 -24.87 20.05 -12.33
C ASN A 219 -24.91 18.92 -13.38
N GLY A 220 -25.48 19.21 -14.56
CA GLY A 220 -25.61 18.23 -15.65
C GLY A 220 -26.65 17.13 -15.42
N LYS A 221 -27.40 17.12 -14.32
CA LYS A 221 -28.47 16.17 -14.01
C LYS A 221 -29.83 16.79 -14.19
N LYS A 222 -30.80 15.98 -14.71
CA LYS A 222 -32.18 16.38 -14.91
C LYS A 222 -32.98 16.23 -13.60
N HIS A 223 -33.74 17.29 -13.24
CA HIS A 223 -34.61 17.35 -12.06
C HIS A 223 -36.02 17.75 -12.48
N VAL A 224 -37.05 17.15 -11.86
CA VAL A 224 -38.45 17.47 -12.10
C VAL A 224 -39.01 18.17 -10.88
N VAL A 225 -39.47 19.41 -11.05
CA VAL A 225 -40.25 20.16 -10.04
C VAL A 225 -41.70 19.95 -10.33
N LYS A 226 -42.47 19.45 -9.34
CA LYS A 226 -43.89 19.15 -9.43
C LYS A 226 -44.73 20.24 -8.76
#